data_4fcf43b2691caee1c514bf55944c4400
#
_entry.id   4fcf43b2691caee1c514bf55944c4400
#
_cell.length_a   1.000
_cell.length_b   1.000
_cell.length_c   1.000
_cell.angle_alpha   90.00
_cell.angle_beta   90.00
_cell.angle_gamma   90.00
#
_symmetry.space_group_name_H-M   'P 1'
#
loop_
_entity.id
_entity.type
_entity.pdbx_description
1 polymer ?
#
loop_
_entity_poly.entity_id
_entity_poly.type
_entity_poly.pdbx_seq_one_letter_code
_entity_poly.pdbx_strand_id
1 'polypeptide(L)'
;MAQELILIIEDNEKNRKLIRDLLQAKGFKTLESDAAEEGLKLAEERKPALILMDIQLSGMDGITAMKQLKASAATSRIPVMAITASAMTHNRTSMLAEGFDGYQIKPFNLSEFLADIARLIGQSLS
;
A
#
# COMPACT_ATOMS: atom_id res chain seq x y z
N MET A 1 15.57 9.75 -5.01
CA MET A 1 16.09 8.63 -5.80
C MET A 1 15.00 7.60 -5.98
N ALA A 2 14.87 7.09 -7.17
CA ALA A 2 13.78 6.18 -7.51
C ALA A 2 14.11 4.73 -7.21
N GLN A 3 14.71 4.47 -6.05
CA GLN A 3 15.08 3.10 -5.67
C GLN A 3 14.45 2.68 -4.35
N GLU A 4 13.49 3.46 -3.90
CA GLU A 4 12.75 3.10 -2.70
C GLU A 4 11.98 1.80 -2.92
N LEU A 5 11.87 1.04 -1.84
CA LEU A 5 11.18 -0.24 -1.87
C LEU A 5 9.71 -0.05 -1.53
N ILE A 6 8.83 -0.57 -2.36
CA ILE A 6 7.38 -0.51 -2.15
C ILE A 6 6.85 -1.93 -1.99
N LEU A 7 6.12 -2.17 -0.91
CA LEU A 7 5.49 -3.45 -0.66
C LEU A 7 4.06 -3.41 -1.18
N ILE A 8 3.70 -4.38 -2.02
CA ILE A 8 2.37 -4.48 -2.63
C ILE A 8 1.67 -5.68 -1.99
N ILE A 9 0.58 -5.42 -1.27
CA ILE A 9 -0.24 -6.48 -0.68
C ILE A 9 -1.56 -6.52 -1.42
N GLU A 10 -1.70 -7.49 -2.29
CA GLU A 10 -2.82 -7.61 -3.21
C GLU A 10 -2.99 -9.09 -3.58
N ASP A 11 -4.16 -9.67 -3.33
CA ASP A 11 -4.38 -11.08 -3.58
C ASP A 11 -4.74 -11.41 -5.04
N ASN A 12 -5.16 -10.43 -5.83
CA ASN A 12 -5.43 -10.65 -7.25
C ASN A 12 -4.12 -10.55 -8.03
N GLU A 13 -3.73 -11.64 -8.66
CA GLU A 13 -2.45 -11.73 -9.37
C GLU A 13 -2.32 -10.71 -10.50
N LYS A 14 -3.40 -10.48 -11.25
CA LYS A 14 -3.37 -9.53 -12.37
C LYS A 14 -3.18 -8.11 -11.88
N ASN A 15 -3.88 -7.73 -10.82
CA ASN A 15 -3.75 -6.41 -10.23
C ASN A 15 -2.36 -6.21 -9.64
N ARG A 16 -1.86 -7.23 -8.95
CA ARG A 16 -0.53 -7.18 -8.33
C ARG A 16 0.55 -7.00 -9.40
N LYS A 17 0.42 -7.74 -10.50
CA LYS A 17 1.36 -7.63 -11.61
C LYS A 17 1.32 -6.25 -12.25
N LEU A 18 0.12 -5.71 -12.45
CA LEU A 18 -0.04 -4.39 -13.04
C LEU A 18 0.64 -3.32 -12.18
N ILE A 19 0.40 -3.35 -10.88
CA ILE A 19 1.00 -2.38 -9.97
C ILE A 19 2.52 -2.52 -9.96
N ARG A 20 3.02 -3.75 -9.89
CA ARG A 20 4.45 -4.02 -9.92
C ARG A 20 5.09 -3.45 -11.19
N ASP A 21 4.50 -3.74 -12.33
CA ASP A 21 5.08 -3.31 -13.60
C ASP A 21 5.11 -1.79 -13.71
N LEU A 22 4.05 -1.12 -13.26
CA LEU A 22 4.00 0.34 -13.24
C LEU A 22 5.10 0.94 -12.36
N LEU A 23 5.26 0.39 -11.17
CA LEU A 23 6.25 0.91 -10.22
C LEU A 23 7.67 0.66 -10.69
N GLN A 24 7.94 -0.55 -11.21
CA GLN A 24 9.28 -0.86 -11.70
C GLN A 24 9.63 -0.01 -12.92
N ALA A 25 8.66 0.31 -13.76
CA ALA A 25 8.89 1.20 -14.89
C ALA A 25 9.29 2.61 -14.45
N LYS A 26 8.92 3.00 -13.23
CA LYS A 26 9.30 4.30 -12.67
C LYS A 26 10.56 4.22 -11.80
N GLY A 27 11.21 3.07 -11.75
CA GLY A 27 12.48 2.92 -11.04
C GLY A 27 12.36 2.46 -9.61
N PHE A 28 11.16 2.16 -9.11
CA PHE A 28 10.99 1.66 -7.74
C PHE A 28 11.32 0.17 -7.67
N LYS A 29 11.79 -0.25 -6.51
CA LYS A 29 11.92 -1.66 -6.19
C LYS A 29 10.61 -2.12 -5.56
N THR A 30 10.21 -3.36 -5.82
CA THR A 30 8.94 -3.87 -5.31
C THR A 30 9.11 -5.19 -4.57
N LEU A 31 8.28 -5.36 -3.54
CA LEU A 31 8.02 -6.64 -2.90
C LEU A 31 6.54 -6.92 -3.07
N GLU A 32 6.18 -8.19 -3.13
CA GLU A 32 4.79 -8.58 -3.33
C GLU A 32 4.36 -9.59 -2.29
N SER A 33 3.10 -9.49 -1.89
CA SER A 33 2.46 -10.48 -1.03
C SER A 33 1.01 -10.61 -1.48
N ASP A 34 0.49 -11.84 -1.45
CA ASP A 34 -0.91 -12.11 -1.77
C ASP A 34 -1.75 -12.24 -0.50
N ALA A 35 -1.16 -12.13 0.67
CA ALA A 35 -1.85 -12.27 1.95
C ALA A 35 -1.35 -11.22 2.94
N ALA A 36 -2.27 -10.77 3.81
CA ALA A 36 -1.93 -9.76 4.79
C ALA A 36 -0.88 -10.24 5.77
N GLU A 37 -0.99 -11.47 6.25
CA GLU A 37 -0.06 -12.02 7.24
C GLU A 37 1.37 -12.02 6.74
N GLU A 38 1.57 -12.47 5.51
CA GLU A 38 2.91 -12.45 4.92
C GLU A 38 3.39 -11.02 4.71
N GLY A 39 2.47 -10.15 4.29
CA GLY A 39 2.81 -8.74 4.08
C GLY A 39 3.26 -8.05 5.36
N LEU A 40 2.63 -8.38 6.49
CA LEU A 40 3.05 -7.82 7.78
C LEU A 40 4.47 -8.24 8.13
N LYS A 41 4.82 -9.49 7.89
CA LYS A 41 6.17 -9.99 8.14
C LYS A 41 7.20 -9.30 7.24
N LEU A 42 6.87 -9.16 5.96
CA LEU A 42 7.76 -8.49 5.02
C LEU A 42 7.98 -7.03 5.41
N ALA A 43 6.92 -6.35 5.87
CA ALA A 43 7.05 -4.97 6.31
C ALA A 43 8.01 -4.83 7.48
N GLU A 44 7.94 -5.75 8.45
CA GLU A 44 8.85 -5.73 9.59
C GLU A 44 10.29 -6.00 9.18
N GLU A 45 10.48 -6.99 8.30
CA GLU A 45 11.82 -7.45 7.91
C GLU A 45 12.50 -6.51 6.94
N ARG A 46 11.75 -6.01 5.97
CA ARG A 46 12.34 -5.26 4.87
C ARG A 46 12.14 -3.76 4.97
N LYS A 47 11.25 -3.30 5.84
CA LYS A 47 10.99 -1.88 6.11
C LYS A 47 10.86 -1.05 4.83
N PRO A 48 9.82 -1.32 4.02
CA PRO A 48 9.63 -0.58 2.78
C PRO A 48 9.33 0.90 3.05
N ALA A 49 9.53 1.72 2.03
CA ALA A 49 9.23 3.15 2.13
C ALA A 49 7.72 3.42 2.03
N LEU A 50 6.95 2.46 1.49
CA LEU A 50 5.51 2.60 1.30
C LEU A 50 4.89 1.21 1.20
N ILE A 51 3.67 1.08 1.72
CA ILE A 51 2.89 -0.15 1.59
C ILE A 51 1.61 0.18 0.82
N LEU A 52 1.35 -0.56 -0.25
CA LEU A 52 0.09 -0.48 -0.97
C LEU A 52 -0.76 -1.66 -0.50
N MET A 53 -1.92 -1.36 0.09
CA MET A 53 -2.74 -2.35 0.77
C MET A 53 -4.12 -2.44 0.14
N ASP A 54 -4.44 -3.58 -0.49
CA ASP A 54 -5.80 -3.84 -0.94
C ASP A 54 -6.69 -4.00 0.30
N ILE A 55 -7.84 -3.31 0.29
CA ILE A 55 -8.79 -3.39 1.39
C ILE A 55 -9.47 -4.75 1.42
N GLN A 56 -9.74 -5.33 0.24
CA GLN A 56 -10.51 -6.55 0.11
C GLN A 56 -9.61 -7.77 -0.06
N LEU A 57 -8.89 -8.10 1.00
CA LEU A 57 -8.04 -9.28 1.01
C LEU A 57 -8.80 -10.48 1.58
N SER A 58 -8.43 -11.67 1.14
CA SER A 58 -8.91 -12.92 1.72
C SER A 58 -8.28 -13.10 3.10
N GLY A 59 -9.03 -13.60 4.06
CA GLY A 59 -8.53 -13.78 5.42
C GLY A 59 -8.58 -12.48 6.19
N MET A 60 -7.43 -11.96 6.61
CA MET A 60 -7.36 -10.68 7.31
C MET A 60 -7.61 -9.56 6.31
N ASP A 61 -8.55 -8.66 6.61
CA ASP A 61 -8.82 -7.54 5.70
C ASP A 61 -7.73 -6.46 5.80
N GLY A 62 -7.71 -5.56 4.80
CA GLY A 62 -6.67 -4.54 4.73
C GLY A 62 -6.73 -3.53 5.86
N ILE A 63 -7.91 -3.22 6.37
CA ILE A 63 -8.04 -2.27 7.48
C ILE A 63 -7.43 -2.84 8.75
N THR A 64 -7.72 -4.10 9.05
CA THR A 64 -7.14 -4.78 10.22
C THR A 64 -5.62 -4.86 10.10
N ALA A 65 -5.13 -5.22 8.91
CA ALA A 65 -3.69 -5.30 8.67
C ALA A 65 -3.02 -3.95 8.85
N MET A 66 -3.61 -2.89 8.32
CA MET A 66 -3.08 -1.54 8.47
C MET A 66 -3.00 -1.15 9.94
N LYS A 67 -4.03 -1.46 10.71
CA LYS A 67 -4.04 -1.12 12.14
C LYS A 67 -2.95 -1.86 12.90
N GLN A 68 -2.67 -3.10 12.53
CA GLN A 68 -1.57 -3.85 13.13
C GLN A 68 -0.22 -3.23 12.78
N LEU A 69 -0.04 -2.78 11.53
CA LEU A 69 1.18 -2.08 11.14
C LEU A 69 1.39 -0.81 11.96
N LYS A 70 0.33 -0.03 12.14
CA LYS A 70 0.41 1.24 12.88
C LYS A 70 0.59 1.03 14.38
N ALA A 71 0.20 -0.14 14.89
CA ALA A 71 0.36 -0.46 16.32
C ALA A 71 1.75 -0.97 16.64
N SER A 72 2.54 -1.38 15.66
CA SER A 72 3.88 -1.93 15.89
C SER A 72 4.93 -0.84 15.73
N ALA A 73 5.84 -0.72 16.70
CA ALA A 73 6.92 0.25 16.63
C ALA A 73 7.81 0.04 15.39
N ALA A 74 7.93 -1.20 14.93
CA ALA A 74 8.77 -1.52 13.78
C ALA A 74 8.22 -0.97 12.47
N THR A 75 6.90 -0.78 12.37
CA THR A 75 6.25 -0.43 11.11
C THR A 75 5.34 0.81 11.19
N SER A 76 5.16 1.38 12.38
CA SER A 76 4.19 2.46 12.60
C SER A 76 4.42 3.69 11.75
N ARG A 77 5.65 3.94 11.33
CA ARG A 77 5.99 5.13 10.54
C ARG A 77 5.94 4.91 9.04
N ILE A 78 5.76 3.66 8.60
CA ILE A 78 5.68 3.37 7.18
C ILE A 78 4.31 3.82 6.67
N PRO A 79 4.24 4.69 5.65
CA PRO A 79 2.93 5.08 5.11
C PRO A 79 2.24 3.91 4.43
N VAL A 80 0.92 3.84 4.59
CA VAL A 80 0.10 2.78 4.00
C VAL A 80 -0.98 3.42 3.15
N MET A 81 -1.01 3.07 1.87
CA MET A 81 -2.03 3.56 0.95
C MET A 81 -3.09 2.50 0.75
N ALA A 82 -4.35 2.86 0.99
CA ALA A 82 -5.48 1.97 0.75
C ALA A 82 -5.77 1.90 -0.75
N ILE A 83 -6.05 0.70 -1.23
CA ILE A 83 -6.46 0.47 -2.61
C ILE A 83 -7.79 -0.29 -2.57
N THR A 84 -8.79 0.21 -3.28
CA THR A 84 -10.10 -0.42 -3.28
C THR A 84 -10.77 -0.35 -4.64
N ALA A 85 -11.58 -1.37 -4.96
CA ALA A 85 -12.44 -1.36 -6.13
C ALA A 85 -13.84 -0.80 -5.80
N SER A 86 -14.13 -0.55 -4.51
CA SER A 86 -15.47 -0.15 -4.07
C SER A 86 -15.42 1.14 -3.28
N ALA A 87 -15.61 2.27 -3.97
CA ALA A 87 -15.66 3.57 -3.31
C ALA A 87 -16.96 3.78 -2.53
N MET A 88 -17.99 2.99 -2.78
CA MET A 88 -19.24 3.11 -2.04
C MET A 88 -19.10 2.61 -0.60
N THR A 89 -18.37 1.52 -0.43
CA THR A 89 -18.16 0.92 0.90
C THR A 89 -16.92 1.48 1.57
N HIS A 90 -15.87 1.73 0.79
CA HIS A 90 -14.58 2.17 1.31
C HIS A 90 -14.15 3.43 0.60
N ASN A 91 -14.75 4.57 0.98
CA ASN A 91 -14.42 5.84 0.33
C ASN A 91 -13.20 6.49 0.99
N ARG A 92 -12.69 7.54 0.34
CA ARG A 92 -11.48 8.23 0.79
C ARG A 92 -11.62 8.73 2.24
N THR A 93 -12.73 9.39 2.54
CA THR A 93 -12.93 9.97 3.87
C THR A 93 -12.89 8.91 4.96
N SER A 94 -13.59 7.79 4.74
CA SER A 94 -13.63 6.74 5.77
C SER A 94 -12.28 6.01 5.88
N MET A 95 -11.57 5.81 4.78
CA MET A 95 -10.28 5.12 4.84
C MET A 95 -9.22 5.98 5.52
N LEU A 96 -9.19 7.26 5.24
CA LEU A 96 -8.27 8.16 5.93
C LEU A 96 -8.60 8.27 7.42
N ALA A 97 -9.91 8.25 7.76
CA ALA A 97 -10.32 8.25 9.16
C ALA A 97 -9.90 6.97 9.89
N GLU A 98 -9.80 5.85 9.19
CA GLU A 98 -9.33 4.61 9.80
C GLU A 98 -7.83 4.62 10.09
N GLY A 99 -7.06 5.45 9.40
CA GLY A 99 -5.63 5.57 9.64
C GLY A 99 -4.73 5.38 8.42
N PHE A 100 -5.31 5.17 7.25
CA PHE A 100 -4.50 5.10 6.03
C PHE A 100 -3.92 6.46 5.69
N ASP A 101 -2.73 6.46 5.11
CA ASP A 101 -2.04 7.70 4.74
C ASP A 101 -2.38 8.15 3.33
N GLY A 102 -2.92 7.26 2.51
CA GLY A 102 -3.33 7.57 1.15
C GLY A 102 -4.45 6.65 0.70
N TYR A 103 -5.01 6.94 -0.46
CA TYR A 103 -6.18 6.23 -0.96
C TYR A 103 -6.21 6.28 -2.48
N GLN A 104 -6.42 5.13 -3.11
CA GLN A 104 -6.64 5.05 -4.55
C GLN A 104 -7.76 4.06 -4.84
N ILE A 105 -8.58 4.39 -5.83
CA ILE A 105 -9.64 3.51 -6.28
C ILE A 105 -9.23 2.86 -7.61
N LYS A 106 -9.59 1.60 -7.79
CA LYS A 106 -9.35 0.89 -9.05
C LYS A 106 -10.51 1.16 -10.01
N PRO A 107 -10.25 1.34 -11.30
CA PRO A 107 -8.96 1.41 -11.97
C PRO A 107 -8.27 2.74 -11.66
N PHE A 108 -6.94 2.72 -11.58
CA PHE A 108 -6.17 3.90 -11.16
C PHE A 108 -6.15 4.99 -12.22
N ASN A 109 -6.24 6.23 -11.77
CA ASN A 109 -5.77 7.36 -12.56
C ASN A 109 -4.25 7.39 -12.36
N LEU A 110 -3.50 7.13 -13.41
CA LEU A 110 -2.06 6.94 -13.30
C LEU A 110 -1.34 8.15 -12.72
N SER A 111 -1.72 9.35 -13.18
CA SER A 111 -1.08 10.58 -12.68
C SER A 111 -1.31 10.78 -11.18
N GLU A 112 -2.55 10.59 -10.73
CA GLU A 112 -2.88 10.73 -9.30
C GLU A 112 -2.19 9.66 -8.46
N PHE A 113 -2.16 8.43 -8.97
CA PHE A 113 -1.53 7.32 -8.27
C PHE A 113 -0.05 7.59 -8.02
N LEU A 114 0.66 7.99 -9.07
CA LEU A 114 2.09 8.29 -8.97
C LEU A 114 2.36 9.52 -8.12
N ALA A 115 1.50 10.53 -8.18
CA ALA A 115 1.65 11.73 -7.36
C ALA A 115 1.49 11.40 -5.88
N ASP A 116 0.51 10.56 -5.53
CA ASP A 116 0.32 10.13 -4.15
C ASP A 116 1.50 9.32 -3.65
N ILE A 117 2.03 8.43 -4.48
CA ILE A 117 3.19 7.63 -4.10
C ILE A 117 4.38 8.54 -3.80
N ALA A 118 4.65 9.50 -4.68
CA ALA A 118 5.76 10.44 -4.48
C ALA A 118 5.59 11.24 -3.20
N ARG A 119 4.37 11.71 -2.92
CA ARG A 119 4.08 12.46 -1.71
C ARG A 119 4.31 11.63 -0.45
N LEU A 120 3.83 10.40 -0.45
CA LEU A 120 3.94 9.53 0.72
C LEU A 120 5.37 9.09 0.97
N ILE A 121 6.11 8.79 -0.08
CA ILE A 121 7.52 8.40 0.05
C ILE A 121 8.34 9.59 0.55
N GLY A 122 8.05 10.78 0.06
CA GLY A 122 8.70 12.00 0.55
C GLY A 122 8.49 12.19 2.04
N GLN A 123 7.27 11.93 2.53
CA GLN A 123 6.97 12.03 3.96
C GLN A 123 7.73 10.99 4.76
N SER A 124 7.86 9.77 4.24
CA SER A 124 8.54 8.71 4.97
C SER A 124 10.05 8.92 5.05
N LEU A 125 10.61 9.69 4.12
CA LEU A 125 12.05 9.98 4.09
C LEU A 125 12.40 11.21 4.94
N SER A 126 11.41 11.97 5.32
CA SER A 126 11.66 13.15 6.16
C SER A 126 11.47 12.81 7.64
#